data_6b746ac1033ad12c055c9d2a5657e454
#
_entry.id   6b746ac1033ad12c055c9d2a5657e454
#
_cell.length_a   1.000
_cell.length_b   1.000
_cell.length_c   1.000
_cell.angle_alpha   90.00
_cell.angle_beta   90.00
_cell.angle_gamma   90.00
#
_symmetry.space_group_name_H-M   'P 1'
#
loop_
_entity.id
_entity.type
_entity.pdbx_description
1 polymer ?
#
loop_
_entity_poly.entity_id
_entity_poly.type
_entity_poly.pdbx_seq_one_letter_code
_entity_poly.pdbx_strand_id
1 'polypeptide(L)'
;MDKQFFQDFLMLSQAHTIATLAILCVVFYALKKMRDIKINFSLRMLFALLMGLGFGFALQYLANFPDAEEASNILWYSETKHWFAFVSSVFVAFIKMLVVPLVSICIIKVIIEIDKNIKISSLLGISLFWILFSTAIAATLGIFLGYSFDLGSNFAIHEGDKQIREIQTFSNIILGLIPSNIIAAINKENIIAIVIFSFFIGISAKKISKKEEYEQAFKSFHNFILIFYNIMMNMTATVIRFMPYAVVCMMANVLLSNGFEAIKTAGLFIMLIYIAMFIMFGVHFLLLASQGLNPIKYAKKAFPVWLFAFSSRSSLGTLPMTTSTLQNKFGVNSAIANFVASIGTTTGLNGCAGYFPALAAVFVAFATHTHIDFTFALMIVLVAVIGSLGIAGVPGSATMAASIMLAGIGFGNNFVMLSLILAIDPIIDMARTASNVSGAMTSALCTAKNLKALDKEIYNS
;
A
#
# COMPACT_ATOMS: atom_id res chain seq x y z
N MET A 1 25.21 -37.62 13.25
CA MET A 1 24.40 -36.41 13.24
C MET A 1 22.98 -36.84 12.96
N ASP A 2 22.10 -36.69 13.92
CA ASP A 2 20.88 -37.45 14.05
C ASP A 2 19.84 -37.09 12.99
N LYS A 3 19.10 -38.11 12.51
CA LYS A 3 17.92 -37.93 11.63
C LYS A 3 16.97 -36.86 12.19
N GLN A 4 16.87 -36.76 13.49
CA GLN A 4 16.06 -35.82 14.23
C GLN A 4 16.52 -34.36 14.01
N PHE A 5 17.82 -34.07 13.94
CA PHE A 5 18.34 -32.73 13.62
C PHE A 5 17.91 -32.26 12.22
N PHE A 6 17.99 -33.13 11.21
CA PHE A 6 17.56 -32.77 9.86
C PHE A 6 16.03 -32.68 9.73
N GLN A 7 15.29 -33.45 10.50
CA GLN A 7 13.82 -33.46 10.46
C GLN A 7 13.22 -32.32 11.27
N ASP A 8 13.63 -32.11 12.51
CA ASP A 8 12.97 -31.21 13.44
C ASP A 8 13.59 -29.80 13.45
N PHE A 9 14.92 -29.69 13.25
CA PHE A 9 15.61 -28.41 13.26
C PHE A 9 15.76 -27.80 11.86
N LEU A 10 16.28 -28.55 10.91
CA LEU A 10 16.49 -28.04 9.55
C LEU A 10 15.29 -28.21 8.64
N MET A 11 14.35 -29.11 8.94
CA MET A 11 13.23 -29.47 8.07
C MET A 11 13.69 -29.78 6.63
N LEU A 12 14.76 -30.58 6.49
CA LEU A 12 15.44 -30.97 5.26
C LEU A 12 15.74 -32.47 5.27
N SER A 13 14.81 -33.29 5.74
CA SER A 13 15.01 -34.73 5.89
C SER A 13 14.70 -35.53 4.62
N GLN A 14 13.89 -34.93 3.72
CA GLN A 14 13.37 -35.61 2.55
C GLN A 14 14.07 -35.21 1.25
N ALA A 15 14.37 -36.16 0.38
CA ALA A 15 14.99 -35.89 -0.92
C ALA A 15 14.13 -34.98 -1.82
N HIS A 16 12.81 -35.11 -1.74
CA HIS A 16 11.86 -34.24 -2.47
C HIS A 16 11.97 -32.78 -2.01
N THR A 17 12.12 -32.52 -0.71
CA THR A 17 12.33 -31.17 -0.17
C THR A 17 13.62 -30.56 -0.70
N ILE A 18 14.73 -31.32 -0.67
CA ILE A 18 16.03 -30.86 -1.16
C ILE A 18 15.96 -30.55 -2.67
N ALA A 19 15.33 -31.44 -3.46
CA ALA A 19 15.14 -31.24 -4.91
C ALA A 19 14.30 -29.96 -5.17
N THR A 20 13.22 -29.76 -4.42
CA THR A 20 12.36 -28.57 -4.52
C THR A 20 13.12 -27.29 -4.23
N LEU A 21 13.93 -27.26 -3.18
CA LEU A 21 14.76 -26.08 -2.84
C LEU A 21 15.88 -25.86 -3.88
N ALA A 22 16.44 -26.93 -4.46
CA ALA A 22 17.40 -26.79 -5.55
C ALA A 22 16.75 -26.11 -6.78
N ILE A 23 15.53 -26.52 -7.17
CA ILE A 23 14.77 -25.89 -8.25
C ILE A 23 14.44 -24.42 -7.89
N LEU A 24 14.06 -24.14 -6.65
CA LEU A 24 13.84 -22.77 -6.17
C LEU A 24 15.09 -21.91 -6.32
N CYS A 25 16.28 -22.43 -6.01
CA CYS A 25 17.55 -21.73 -6.22
C CYS A 25 17.80 -21.43 -7.71
N VAL A 26 17.44 -22.34 -8.63
CA VAL A 26 17.52 -22.10 -10.07
C VAL A 26 16.58 -20.97 -10.49
N VAL A 27 15.34 -20.93 -9.98
CA VAL A 27 14.38 -19.83 -10.24
C VAL A 27 14.93 -18.51 -9.71
N PHE A 28 15.51 -18.52 -8.51
CA PHE A 28 16.15 -17.32 -7.94
C PHE A 28 17.34 -16.85 -8.77
N TYR A 29 18.14 -17.78 -9.28
CA TYR A 29 19.23 -17.45 -10.20
C TYR A 29 18.71 -16.85 -11.51
N ALA A 30 17.62 -17.37 -12.08
CA ALA A 30 16.97 -16.81 -13.27
C ALA A 30 16.48 -15.36 -13.01
N LEU A 31 15.82 -15.10 -11.88
CA LEU A 31 15.39 -13.77 -11.48
C LEU A 31 16.58 -12.80 -11.30
N LYS A 32 17.69 -13.28 -10.74
CA LYS A 32 18.95 -12.52 -10.63
C LYS A 32 19.48 -12.18 -12.03
N LYS A 33 19.57 -13.15 -12.92
CA LYS A 33 20.04 -12.95 -14.31
C LYS A 33 19.13 -11.96 -15.06
N MET A 34 17.80 -12.05 -14.92
CA MET A 34 16.87 -11.07 -15.47
C MET A 34 17.13 -9.65 -14.97
N ARG A 35 17.51 -9.49 -13.71
CA ARG A 35 17.92 -8.20 -13.15
C ARG A 35 19.22 -7.70 -13.75
N ASP A 36 20.22 -8.59 -13.89
CA ASP A 36 21.56 -8.23 -14.37
C ASP A 36 21.52 -7.81 -15.85
N ILE A 37 20.64 -8.40 -16.67
CA ILE A 37 20.34 -7.96 -18.05
C ILE A 37 19.31 -6.82 -18.13
N LYS A 38 19.04 -6.15 -17.00
CA LYS A 38 18.19 -4.95 -16.89
C LYS A 38 16.73 -5.13 -17.35
N ILE A 39 16.18 -6.34 -17.26
CA ILE A 39 14.72 -6.53 -17.44
C ILE A 39 13.98 -5.72 -16.38
N ASN A 40 12.95 -4.99 -16.79
CA ASN A 40 12.19 -4.12 -15.91
C ASN A 40 11.55 -4.90 -14.74
N PHE A 41 11.32 -4.17 -13.63
CA PHE A 41 10.82 -4.76 -12.40
C PHE A 41 9.45 -5.47 -12.58
N SER A 42 8.56 -4.89 -13.40
CA SER A 42 7.22 -5.43 -13.65
C SER A 42 7.25 -6.79 -14.32
N LEU A 43 8.11 -6.98 -15.34
CA LEU A 43 8.25 -8.28 -16.01
C LEU A 43 8.86 -9.33 -15.07
N ARG A 44 9.82 -8.96 -14.23
CA ARG A 44 10.38 -9.87 -13.22
C ARG A 44 9.33 -10.30 -12.19
N MET A 45 8.45 -9.39 -11.79
CA MET A 45 7.34 -9.68 -10.90
C MET A 45 6.32 -10.63 -11.54
N LEU A 46 5.96 -10.38 -12.82
CA LEU A 46 5.06 -11.26 -13.56
C LEU A 46 5.66 -12.66 -13.74
N PHE A 47 6.95 -12.73 -14.07
CA PHE A 47 7.67 -14.00 -14.13
C PHE A 47 7.66 -14.72 -12.77
N ALA A 48 7.94 -14.02 -11.68
CA ALA A 48 7.90 -14.56 -10.33
C ALA A 48 6.51 -15.10 -9.95
N LEU A 49 5.44 -14.35 -10.32
CA LEU A 49 4.05 -14.78 -10.12
C LEU A 49 3.77 -16.09 -10.84
N LEU A 50 4.08 -16.16 -12.16
CA LEU A 50 3.84 -17.35 -12.98
C LEU A 50 4.66 -18.54 -12.49
N MET A 51 5.92 -18.33 -12.14
CA MET A 51 6.78 -19.39 -11.59
C MET A 51 6.27 -19.87 -10.23
N GLY A 52 5.82 -18.98 -9.36
CA GLY A 52 5.21 -19.33 -8.07
C GLY A 52 3.93 -20.15 -8.22
N LEU A 53 3.04 -19.74 -9.14
CA LEU A 53 1.84 -20.50 -9.49
C LEU A 53 2.18 -21.90 -10.06
N GLY A 54 3.06 -21.94 -11.07
CA GLY A 54 3.48 -23.19 -11.69
C GLY A 54 4.15 -24.14 -10.69
N PHE A 55 4.96 -23.59 -9.79
CA PHE A 55 5.66 -24.35 -8.75
C PHE A 55 4.69 -24.91 -7.70
N GLY A 56 3.79 -24.07 -7.19
CA GLY A 56 2.75 -24.52 -6.24
C GLY A 56 1.83 -25.56 -6.85
N PHE A 57 1.42 -25.39 -8.12
CA PHE A 57 0.61 -26.36 -8.85
C PHE A 57 1.36 -27.70 -9.05
N ALA A 58 2.63 -27.66 -9.47
CA ALA A 58 3.43 -28.86 -9.65
C ALA A 58 3.59 -29.67 -8.35
N LEU A 59 3.80 -28.98 -7.23
CA LEU A 59 3.90 -29.63 -5.91
C LEU A 59 2.56 -30.20 -5.44
N GLN A 60 1.45 -29.52 -5.68
CA GLN A 60 0.10 -30.03 -5.44
C GLN A 60 -0.17 -31.29 -6.26
N TYR A 61 0.18 -31.26 -7.56
CA TYR A 61 0.01 -32.41 -8.45
C TYR A 61 0.85 -33.61 -7.99
N LEU A 62 2.11 -33.39 -7.59
CA LEU A 62 2.99 -34.45 -7.08
C LEU A 62 2.47 -35.06 -5.75
N ALA A 63 1.72 -34.29 -4.98
CA ALA A 63 1.08 -34.74 -3.75
C ALA A 63 -0.34 -35.29 -3.97
N ASN A 64 -0.81 -35.41 -5.21
CA ASN A 64 -2.19 -35.80 -5.59
C ASN A 64 -3.28 -34.89 -5.02
N PHE A 65 -3.03 -33.57 -4.93
CA PHE A 65 -3.97 -32.55 -4.42
C PHE A 65 -4.53 -32.89 -3.04
N PRO A 66 -3.66 -33.07 -2.02
CA PRO A 66 -4.10 -33.48 -0.71
C PRO A 66 -5.00 -32.42 -0.08
N ASP A 67 -5.95 -32.85 0.73
CA ASP A 67 -6.66 -31.95 1.62
C ASP A 67 -5.76 -31.47 2.78
N ALA A 68 -6.25 -30.59 3.65
CA ALA A 68 -5.46 -30.00 4.72
C ALA A 68 -4.93 -31.03 5.74
N GLU A 69 -5.69 -32.09 6.00
CA GLU A 69 -5.34 -33.16 6.94
C GLU A 69 -4.32 -34.12 6.31
N GLU A 70 -4.55 -34.55 5.09
CA GLU A 70 -3.61 -35.37 4.32
C GLU A 70 -2.27 -34.65 4.09
N ALA A 71 -2.31 -33.37 3.75
CA ALA A 71 -1.12 -32.53 3.52
C ALA A 71 -0.21 -32.48 4.74
N SER A 72 -0.77 -32.46 5.97
CA SER A 72 -0.01 -32.45 7.21
C SER A 72 0.78 -33.74 7.45
N ASN A 73 0.32 -34.85 6.90
CA ASN A 73 0.92 -36.19 7.04
C ASN A 73 2.02 -36.43 6.01
N ILE A 74 2.11 -35.63 4.93
CA ILE A 74 3.14 -35.73 3.90
C ILE A 74 4.36 -34.90 4.31
N LEU A 75 5.38 -35.55 4.87
CA LEU A 75 6.54 -34.89 5.49
C LEU A 75 7.27 -33.93 4.52
N TRP A 76 7.59 -34.37 3.29
CA TRP A 76 8.28 -33.48 2.32
C TRP A 76 7.44 -32.25 1.92
N TYR A 77 6.11 -32.40 1.88
CA TYR A 77 5.20 -31.31 1.57
C TYR A 77 5.19 -30.26 2.70
N SER A 78 5.10 -30.71 3.94
CA SER A 78 5.17 -29.88 5.14
C SER A 78 6.52 -29.15 5.25
N GLU A 79 7.64 -29.83 5.03
CA GLU A 79 8.98 -29.24 5.00
C GLU A 79 9.10 -28.17 3.91
N THR A 80 8.62 -28.45 2.69
CA THR A 80 8.66 -27.51 1.56
C THR A 80 7.82 -26.26 1.86
N LYS A 81 6.60 -26.44 2.39
CA LYS A 81 5.72 -25.37 2.80
C LYS A 81 6.37 -24.48 3.86
N HIS A 82 7.07 -25.08 4.83
CA HIS A 82 7.82 -24.36 5.86
C HIS A 82 8.88 -23.44 5.26
N TRP A 83 9.70 -23.95 4.31
CA TRP A 83 10.74 -23.15 3.68
C TRP A 83 10.19 -22.02 2.81
N PHE A 84 9.09 -22.23 2.11
CA PHE A 84 8.44 -21.18 1.35
C PHE A 84 7.83 -20.11 2.26
N ALA A 85 7.20 -20.55 3.38
CA ALA A 85 6.70 -19.66 4.40
C ALA A 85 7.83 -18.85 5.05
N PHE A 86 8.98 -19.46 5.32
CA PHE A 86 10.16 -18.80 5.87
C PHE A 86 10.64 -17.64 4.98
N VAL A 87 10.89 -17.90 3.67
CA VAL A 87 11.32 -16.84 2.73
C VAL A 87 10.29 -15.71 2.65
N SER A 88 9.01 -16.07 2.60
CA SER A 88 7.91 -15.10 2.59
C SER A 88 7.90 -14.24 3.86
N SER A 89 8.02 -14.87 5.03
CA SER A 89 7.99 -14.20 6.34
C SER A 89 9.20 -13.28 6.56
N VAL A 90 10.38 -13.66 6.06
CA VAL A 90 11.57 -12.80 6.09
C VAL A 90 11.32 -11.50 5.30
N PHE A 91 10.74 -11.60 4.10
CA PHE A 91 10.40 -10.41 3.31
C PHE A 91 9.36 -9.53 4.03
N VAL A 92 8.31 -10.13 4.59
CA VAL A 92 7.28 -9.43 5.36
C VAL A 92 7.89 -8.74 6.58
N ALA A 93 8.82 -9.39 7.30
CA ALA A 93 9.50 -8.80 8.44
C ALA A 93 10.32 -7.55 8.04
N PHE A 94 11.02 -7.60 6.89
CA PHE A 94 11.72 -6.42 6.36
C PHE A 94 10.77 -5.27 6.01
N ILE A 95 9.58 -5.55 5.46
CA ILE A 95 8.57 -4.50 5.19
C ILE A 95 8.08 -3.91 6.51
N LYS A 96 7.69 -4.73 7.49
CA LYS A 96 7.21 -4.27 8.80
C LYS A 96 8.24 -3.40 9.52
N MET A 97 9.53 -3.76 9.48
CA MET A 97 10.62 -2.99 10.07
C MET A 97 10.66 -1.52 9.59
N LEU A 98 10.24 -1.27 8.33
CA LEU A 98 10.29 0.06 7.74
C LEU A 98 9.09 0.94 8.09
N VAL A 99 7.96 0.36 8.52
CA VAL A 99 6.68 1.08 8.66
C VAL A 99 6.78 2.25 9.63
N VAL A 100 7.17 1.99 10.87
CA VAL A 100 7.21 3.00 11.93
C VAL A 100 8.15 4.17 11.61
N PRO A 101 9.44 3.95 11.28
CA PRO A 101 10.37 5.04 11.02
C PRO A 101 10.01 5.81 9.74
N LEU A 102 9.52 5.11 8.70
CA LEU A 102 9.13 5.78 7.46
C LEU A 102 7.90 6.67 7.64
N VAL A 103 6.84 6.18 8.29
CA VAL A 103 5.63 6.96 8.56
C VAL A 103 5.99 8.21 9.37
N SER A 104 6.77 8.06 10.44
CA SER A 104 7.17 9.19 11.28
C SER A 104 7.91 10.27 10.49
N ILE A 105 8.94 9.87 9.73
CA ILE A 105 9.77 10.83 8.99
C ILE A 105 9.01 11.50 7.84
N CYS A 106 8.13 10.76 7.13
CA CYS A 106 7.31 11.33 6.06
C CYS A 106 6.40 12.43 6.57
N ILE A 107 5.73 12.20 7.70
CA ILE A 107 4.81 13.19 8.29
C ILE A 107 5.55 14.43 8.76
N ILE A 108 6.65 14.25 9.51
CA ILE A 108 7.47 15.38 9.97
C ILE A 108 7.95 16.19 8.76
N LYS A 109 8.50 15.51 7.73
CA LYS A 109 9.01 16.14 6.50
C LYS A 109 7.93 16.98 5.81
N VAL A 110 6.76 16.38 5.54
CA VAL A 110 5.66 17.09 4.87
C VAL A 110 5.29 18.37 5.60
N ILE A 111 5.21 18.34 6.93
CA ILE A 111 4.81 19.51 7.74
C ILE A 111 5.87 20.60 7.74
N ILE A 112 7.14 20.26 7.88
CA ILE A 112 8.21 21.27 7.95
C ILE A 112 8.51 21.91 6.59
N GLU A 113 8.31 21.19 5.48
CA GLU A 113 8.51 21.69 4.10
C GLU A 113 7.41 22.63 3.61
N ILE A 114 6.33 22.80 4.37
CA ILE A 114 5.29 23.76 4.04
C ILE A 114 5.90 25.16 3.92
N ASP A 115 5.91 25.79 2.72
CA ASP A 115 6.58 27.05 2.44
C ASP A 115 5.95 28.28 3.16
N LYS A 116 6.77 29.32 3.46
CA LYS A 116 6.39 30.47 4.31
C LYS A 116 5.61 31.57 3.56
N ASN A 117 5.66 31.63 2.23
CA ASN A 117 5.39 32.84 1.44
C ASN A 117 4.09 32.93 0.63
N ILE A 118 3.28 31.92 0.60
CA ILE A 118 1.96 31.99 -0.01
C ILE A 118 0.97 32.18 1.14
N LYS A 119 -0.21 32.72 0.90
CA LYS A 119 -1.36 32.51 1.82
C LYS A 119 -1.67 31.00 1.84
N ILE A 120 -0.66 30.28 2.21
CA ILE A 120 -0.37 28.86 2.12
C ILE A 120 -1.34 28.10 3.01
N SER A 121 -1.81 28.70 4.08
CA SER A 121 -2.82 28.06 4.93
C SER A 121 -4.07 27.70 4.11
N SER A 122 -4.47 28.57 3.18
CA SER A 122 -5.63 28.31 2.31
C SER A 122 -5.31 27.29 1.20
N LEU A 123 -4.16 27.41 0.56
CA LEU A 123 -3.73 26.42 -0.46
C LEU A 123 -3.58 25.02 0.16
N LEU A 124 -2.87 24.93 1.26
CA LEU A 124 -2.68 23.68 2.01
C LEU A 124 -4.01 23.12 2.52
N GLY A 125 -4.80 23.94 3.22
CA GLY A 125 -6.06 23.48 3.79
C GLY A 125 -7.00 22.95 2.72
N ILE A 126 -7.15 23.67 1.60
CA ILE A 126 -8.04 23.27 0.50
C ILE A 126 -7.48 22.06 -0.25
N SER A 127 -6.18 22.01 -0.54
CA SER A 127 -5.59 20.87 -1.25
C SER A 127 -5.59 19.60 -0.41
N LEU A 128 -5.22 19.67 0.86
CA LEU A 128 -5.30 18.52 1.76
C LEU A 128 -6.74 18.06 1.96
N PHE A 129 -7.70 19.01 2.07
CA PHE A 129 -9.10 18.64 2.14
C PHE A 129 -9.53 17.78 0.93
N TRP A 130 -9.28 18.24 -0.30
CA TRP A 130 -9.68 17.50 -1.50
C TRP A 130 -8.95 16.16 -1.63
N ILE A 131 -7.66 16.12 -1.31
CA ILE A 131 -6.85 14.90 -1.34
C ILE A 131 -7.37 13.88 -0.32
N LEU A 132 -7.53 14.27 0.94
CA LEU A 132 -7.97 13.36 2.00
C LEU A 132 -9.44 13.00 1.89
N PHE A 133 -10.30 13.92 1.44
CA PHE A 133 -11.71 13.65 1.17
C PHE A 133 -11.90 12.59 0.07
N SER A 134 -11.17 12.71 -1.03
CA SER A 134 -11.22 11.69 -2.09
C SER A 134 -10.66 10.34 -1.62
N THR A 135 -9.67 10.33 -0.72
CA THR A 135 -9.14 9.10 -0.11
C THR A 135 -10.16 8.46 0.84
N ALA A 136 -10.89 9.26 1.61
CA ALA A 136 -11.97 8.75 2.46
C ALA A 136 -13.06 8.06 1.64
N ILE A 137 -13.48 8.69 0.52
CA ILE A 137 -14.44 8.09 -0.41
C ILE A 137 -13.89 6.78 -0.99
N ALA A 138 -12.61 6.76 -1.37
CA ALA A 138 -11.96 5.57 -1.90
C ALA A 138 -11.91 4.43 -0.86
N ALA A 139 -11.60 4.72 0.40
CA ALA A 139 -11.61 3.73 1.48
C ALA A 139 -13.02 3.19 1.73
N THR A 140 -14.04 4.06 1.78
CA THR A 140 -15.44 3.65 1.92
C THR A 140 -15.88 2.75 0.76
N LEU A 141 -15.47 3.08 -0.47
CA LEU A 141 -15.73 2.25 -1.65
C LEU A 141 -15.06 0.86 -1.51
N GLY A 142 -13.82 0.81 -1.02
CA GLY A 142 -13.12 -0.46 -0.78
C GLY A 142 -13.86 -1.33 0.23
N ILE A 143 -14.34 -0.75 1.34
CA ILE A 143 -15.16 -1.46 2.33
C ILE A 143 -16.45 -1.99 1.67
N PHE A 144 -17.19 -1.13 0.96
CA PHE A 144 -18.43 -1.49 0.32
C PHE A 144 -18.27 -2.65 -0.66
N LEU A 145 -17.27 -2.58 -1.54
CA LEU A 145 -17.01 -3.63 -2.52
C LEU A 145 -16.54 -4.93 -1.82
N GLY A 146 -15.63 -4.86 -0.88
CA GLY A 146 -15.16 -6.04 -0.16
C GLY A 146 -16.29 -6.75 0.61
N TYR A 147 -17.15 -5.97 1.26
CA TYR A 147 -18.30 -6.48 2.00
C TYR A 147 -19.37 -7.08 1.06
N SER A 148 -19.68 -6.39 -0.05
CA SER A 148 -20.74 -6.84 -1.00
C SER A 148 -20.40 -8.12 -1.74
N PHE A 149 -19.12 -8.47 -1.83
CA PHE A 149 -18.66 -9.68 -2.52
C PHE A 149 -18.07 -10.73 -1.56
N ASP A 150 -18.31 -10.60 -0.27
CA ASP A 150 -17.83 -11.52 0.78
C ASP A 150 -16.33 -11.88 0.63
N LEU A 151 -15.52 -10.86 0.34
CA LEU A 151 -14.12 -11.02 -0.06
C LEU A 151 -13.28 -11.65 1.07
N GLY A 152 -12.89 -12.90 0.93
CA GLY A 152 -12.08 -13.64 1.91
C GLY A 152 -12.86 -14.64 2.78
N SER A 153 -14.19 -14.72 2.66
CA SER A 153 -15.03 -15.63 3.47
C SER A 153 -14.65 -17.11 3.33
N ASN A 154 -14.18 -17.52 2.14
CA ASN A 154 -13.79 -18.90 1.83
C ASN A 154 -12.26 -19.12 1.92
N PHE A 155 -11.52 -18.15 2.46
CA PHE A 155 -10.07 -18.27 2.59
C PHE A 155 -9.73 -19.09 3.83
N ALA A 156 -9.02 -20.23 3.65
CA ALA A 156 -8.66 -21.12 4.76
C ALA A 156 -7.66 -20.46 5.71
N ILE A 157 -7.99 -20.45 7.01
CA ILE A 157 -7.14 -19.94 8.08
C ILE A 157 -6.51 -21.11 8.82
N HIS A 158 -5.23 -21.01 9.16
CA HIS A 158 -4.61 -21.89 10.12
C HIS A 158 -5.04 -21.49 11.53
N GLU A 159 -5.36 -22.46 12.40
CA GLU A 159 -5.96 -22.22 13.73
C GLU A 159 -5.18 -21.26 14.65
N GLY A 160 -3.90 -21.02 14.39
CA GLY A 160 -3.07 -20.06 15.13
C GLY A 160 -3.36 -18.58 14.85
N ASP A 161 -4.13 -18.25 13.80
CA ASP A 161 -4.33 -16.87 13.35
C ASP A 161 -5.64 -16.23 13.83
N LYS A 162 -6.42 -16.93 14.65
CA LYS A 162 -7.69 -16.42 15.18
C LYS A 162 -7.44 -15.40 16.28
N GLN A 163 -7.54 -14.12 15.96
CA GLN A 163 -7.62 -13.05 16.96
C GLN A 163 -9.09 -12.64 17.14
N ILE A 164 -9.61 -12.88 18.35
CA ILE A 164 -10.93 -12.36 18.76
C ILE A 164 -10.72 -10.89 19.11
N ARG A 165 -11.27 -9.99 18.27
CA ARG A 165 -11.24 -8.56 18.54
C ARG A 165 -12.26 -8.22 19.61
N GLU A 166 -11.83 -7.63 20.73
CA GLU A 166 -12.74 -7.01 21.69
C GLU A 166 -13.40 -5.76 21.10
N ILE A 167 -14.72 -5.67 21.23
CA ILE A 167 -15.48 -4.48 20.82
C ILE A 167 -15.13 -3.35 21.79
N GLN A 168 -14.33 -2.39 21.33
CA GLN A 168 -13.98 -1.22 22.12
C GLN A 168 -15.06 -0.13 21.98
N THR A 169 -15.30 0.61 23.08
CA THR A 169 -16.19 1.78 23.01
C THR A 169 -15.57 2.89 22.16
N PHE A 170 -16.40 3.72 21.51
CA PHE A 170 -15.94 4.84 20.70
C PHE A 170 -14.96 5.76 21.45
N SER A 171 -15.22 6.03 22.75
CA SER A 171 -14.33 6.83 23.59
C SER A 171 -12.96 6.18 23.78
N ASN A 172 -12.90 4.87 23.98
CA ASN A 172 -11.64 4.13 24.10
C ASN A 172 -10.86 4.12 22.78
N ILE A 173 -11.55 4.06 21.63
CA ILE A 173 -10.92 4.20 20.32
C ILE A 173 -10.26 5.57 20.20
N ILE A 174 -10.99 6.67 20.49
CA ILE A 174 -10.42 8.02 20.42
C ILE A 174 -9.26 8.20 21.41
N LEU A 175 -9.38 7.70 22.63
CA LEU A 175 -8.28 7.73 23.61
C LEU A 175 -7.08 6.91 23.16
N GLY A 176 -7.31 5.76 22.51
CA GLY A 176 -6.26 4.92 21.94
C GLY A 176 -5.49 5.55 20.76
N LEU A 177 -6.06 6.60 20.13
CA LEU A 177 -5.37 7.38 19.09
C LEU A 177 -4.30 8.30 19.69
N ILE A 178 -4.45 8.73 20.93
CA ILE A 178 -3.52 9.66 21.59
C ILE A 178 -2.45 8.86 22.34
N PRO A 179 -1.16 8.98 21.97
CA PRO A 179 -0.10 8.24 22.65
C PRO A 179 0.16 8.80 24.04
N SER A 180 -0.24 8.08 25.09
CA SER A 180 0.18 8.38 26.46
C SER A 180 1.69 8.12 26.67
N ASN A 181 2.25 7.16 25.92
CA ASN A 181 3.67 6.84 25.87
C ASN A 181 4.03 6.42 24.45
N ILE A 182 4.90 7.21 23.81
CA ILE A 182 5.31 6.95 22.42
C ILE A 182 6.08 5.64 22.26
N ILE A 183 6.92 5.27 23.22
CA ILE A 183 7.68 4.02 23.15
C ILE A 183 6.74 2.81 23.23
N ALA A 184 5.72 2.88 24.10
CA ALA A 184 4.70 1.84 24.15
C ALA A 184 3.86 1.78 22.86
N ALA A 185 3.57 2.93 22.24
CA ALA A 185 2.87 2.98 20.96
C ALA A 185 3.71 2.35 19.83
N ILE A 186 5.02 2.58 19.81
CA ILE A 186 5.96 1.97 18.85
C ILE A 186 5.99 0.45 19.05
N ASN A 187 6.15 -0.03 20.28
CA ASN A 187 6.19 -1.47 20.59
C ASN A 187 4.89 -2.20 20.23
N LYS A 188 3.75 -1.52 20.34
CA LYS A 188 2.41 -2.06 19.99
C LYS A 188 2.06 -1.84 18.52
N GLU A 189 2.97 -1.29 17.71
CA GLU A 189 2.74 -0.93 16.30
C GLU A 189 1.48 -0.06 16.11
N ASN A 190 1.15 0.80 17.10
CA ASN A 190 0.02 1.72 17.01
C ASN A 190 0.34 2.89 16.07
N ILE A 191 0.14 2.66 14.76
CA ILE A 191 0.52 3.58 13.71
C ILE A 191 -0.18 4.93 13.84
N ILE A 192 -1.45 4.94 14.26
CA ILE A 192 -2.21 6.21 14.38
C ILE A 192 -1.60 7.09 15.49
N ALA A 193 -1.28 6.50 16.63
CA ALA A 193 -0.63 7.22 17.72
C ALA A 193 0.75 7.78 17.31
N ILE A 194 1.52 7.00 16.53
CA ILE A 194 2.81 7.42 15.96
C ILE A 194 2.62 8.58 15.00
N VAL A 195 1.59 8.55 14.13
CA VAL A 195 1.24 9.65 13.22
C VAL A 195 0.92 10.92 13.98
N ILE A 196 0.07 10.84 14.99
CA ILE A 196 -0.31 12.01 15.82
C ILE A 196 0.92 12.61 16.51
N PHE A 197 1.78 11.79 17.10
CA PHE A 197 3.02 12.26 17.71
C PHE A 197 3.95 12.94 16.69
N SER A 198 4.14 12.33 15.53
CA SER A 198 4.96 12.89 14.45
C SER A 198 4.40 14.20 13.92
N PHE A 199 3.06 14.33 13.86
CA PHE A 199 2.37 15.56 13.50
C PHE A 199 2.66 16.69 14.51
N PHE A 200 2.61 16.41 15.81
CA PHE A 200 2.98 17.39 16.84
C PHE A 200 4.45 17.82 16.76
N ILE A 201 5.39 16.88 16.49
CA ILE A 201 6.79 17.23 16.24
C ILE A 201 6.90 18.18 15.05
N GLY A 202 6.26 17.83 13.92
CA GLY A 202 6.30 18.66 12.71
C GLY A 202 5.77 20.07 12.93
N ILE A 203 4.61 20.22 13.58
CA ILE A 203 4.02 21.54 13.90
C ILE A 203 4.92 22.33 14.85
N SER A 204 5.43 21.70 15.89
CA SER A 204 6.29 22.36 16.88
C SER A 204 7.59 22.83 16.23
N ALA A 205 8.25 21.99 15.44
CA ALA A 205 9.42 22.36 14.68
C ALA A 205 9.14 23.52 13.72
N LYS A 206 8.01 23.48 13.01
CA LYS A 206 7.57 24.57 12.13
C LYS A 206 7.32 25.87 12.87
N LYS A 207 6.78 25.81 14.10
CA LYS A 207 6.59 26.99 14.94
C LYS A 207 7.91 27.59 15.40
N ILE A 208 8.86 26.73 15.78
CA ILE A 208 10.23 27.15 16.19
C ILE A 208 10.97 27.79 15.02
N SER A 209 10.79 27.32 13.78
CA SER A 209 11.46 27.88 12.59
C SER A 209 11.16 29.34 12.29
N LYS A 210 10.16 29.93 12.97
CA LYS A 210 9.81 31.35 12.84
C LYS A 210 10.60 32.25 13.78
N LYS A 211 11.35 31.69 14.73
CA LYS A 211 12.14 32.45 15.70
C LYS A 211 13.59 32.53 15.20
N GLU A 212 14.13 33.74 15.08
CA GLU A 212 15.50 33.99 14.59
C GLU A 212 16.57 33.25 15.39
N GLU A 213 16.39 33.20 16.72
CA GLU A 213 17.27 32.48 17.65
C GLU A 213 17.52 31.01 17.26
N TYR A 214 16.54 30.34 16.64
CA TYR A 214 16.62 28.92 16.29
C TYR A 214 16.80 28.66 14.79
N GLU A 215 17.05 29.68 13.97
CA GLU A 215 17.13 29.52 12.51
C GLU A 215 18.18 28.49 12.08
N GLN A 216 19.38 28.58 12.65
CA GLN A 216 20.48 27.65 12.33
C GLN A 216 20.21 26.23 12.83
N ALA A 217 19.68 26.10 14.05
CA ALA A 217 19.29 24.82 14.63
C ALA A 217 18.15 24.15 13.81
N PHE A 218 17.18 24.96 13.37
CA PHE A 218 16.11 24.46 12.51
C PHE A 218 16.62 24.00 11.13
N LYS A 219 17.55 24.73 10.51
CA LYS A 219 18.21 24.29 9.26
C LYS A 219 18.91 22.93 9.43
N SER A 220 19.61 22.73 10.55
CA SER A 220 20.26 21.44 10.85
C SER A 220 19.23 20.33 11.06
N PHE A 221 18.16 20.59 11.81
CA PHE A 221 17.04 19.65 11.98
C PHE A 221 16.36 19.31 10.64
N HIS A 222 16.07 20.31 9.81
CA HIS A 222 15.49 20.11 8.49
C HIS A 222 16.37 19.23 7.59
N ASN A 223 17.69 19.49 7.56
CA ASN A 223 18.65 18.67 6.81
C ASN A 223 18.71 17.23 7.36
N PHE A 224 18.65 17.04 8.67
CA PHE A 224 18.56 15.71 9.29
C PHE A 224 17.30 14.96 8.83
N ILE A 225 16.13 15.61 8.84
CA ILE A 225 14.90 15.02 8.37
C ILE A 225 14.98 14.63 6.89
N LEU A 226 15.55 15.48 6.03
CA LEU A 226 15.73 15.22 4.61
C LEU A 226 16.66 14.01 4.36
N ILE A 227 17.81 13.97 5.01
CA ILE A 227 18.74 12.85 4.82
C ILE A 227 18.15 11.54 5.37
N PHE A 228 17.47 11.58 6.52
CA PHE A 228 16.86 10.40 7.10
C PHE A 228 15.71 9.88 6.22
N TYR A 229 14.89 10.77 5.66
CA TYR A 229 13.87 10.40 4.67
C TYR A 229 14.49 9.67 3.47
N ASN A 230 15.58 10.22 2.90
CA ASN A 230 16.27 9.60 1.76
C ASN A 230 16.88 8.24 2.14
N ILE A 231 17.42 8.09 3.35
CA ILE A 231 17.89 6.80 3.87
C ILE A 231 16.74 5.80 3.91
N MET A 232 15.61 6.17 4.49
CA MET A 232 14.44 5.30 4.59
C MET A 232 13.89 4.91 3.20
N MET A 233 13.85 5.85 2.24
CA MET A 233 13.45 5.58 0.87
C MET A 233 14.41 4.63 0.16
N ASN A 234 15.70 4.75 0.38
CA ASN A 234 16.71 3.85 -0.18
C ASN A 234 16.63 2.44 0.44
N MET A 235 16.42 2.35 1.76
CA MET A 235 16.15 1.07 2.44
C MET A 235 14.90 0.40 1.87
N THR A 236 13.80 1.15 1.71
CA THR A 236 12.56 0.68 1.11
C THR A 236 12.80 0.15 -0.30
N ALA A 237 13.49 0.91 -1.15
CA ALA A 237 13.83 0.48 -2.50
C ALA A 237 14.69 -0.80 -2.50
N THR A 238 15.58 -0.95 -1.53
CA THR A 238 16.40 -2.16 -1.38
C THR A 238 15.55 -3.37 -1.00
N VAL A 239 14.67 -3.23 -0.01
CA VAL A 239 13.75 -4.31 0.39
C VAL A 239 12.82 -4.71 -0.77
N ILE A 240 12.25 -3.75 -1.48
CA ILE A 240 11.38 -4.00 -2.64
C ILE A 240 12.12 -4.77 -3.76
N ARG A 241 13.42 -4.59 -3.93
CA ARG A 241 14.22 -5.38 -4.91
C ARG A 241 14.18 -6.89 -4.66
N PHE A 242 13.94 -7.32 -3.43
CA PHE A 242 13.78 -8.74 -3.06
C PHE A 242 12.35 -9.26 -3.28
N MET A 243 11.38 -8.38 -3.54
CA MET A 243 9.98 -8.74 -3.72
C MET A 243 9.74 -9.87 -4.76
N PRO A 244 10.39 -9.90 -5.95
CA PRO A 244 10.18 -11.00 -6.90
C PRO A 244 10.54 -12.38 -6.33
N TYR A 245 11.58 -12.48 -5.52
CA TYR A 245 12.00 -13.75 -4.89
C TYR A 245 10.95 -14.20 -3.85
N ALA A 246 10.48 -13.26 -3.03
CA ALA A 246 9.43 -13.51 -2.05
C ALA A 246 8.11 -13.92 -2.73
N VAL A 247 7.74 -13.29 -3.85
CA VAL A 247 6.49 -13.58 -4.59
C VAL A 247 6.45 -15.01 -5.11
N VAL A 248 7.57 -15.56 -5.60
CA VAL A 248 7.63 -17.00 -5.97
C VAL A 248 7.20 -17.87 -4.79
N CYS A 249 7.81 -17.65 -3.64
CA CYS A 249 7.54 -18.44 -2.44
C CYS A 249 6.13 -18.18 -1.87
N MET A 250 5.70 -16.92 -1.84
CA MET A 250 4.36 -16.54 -1.40
C MET A 250 3.28 -17.24 -2.23
N MET A 251 3.40 -17.19 -3.55
CA MET A 251 2.38 -17.74 -4.44
C MET A 251 2.35 -19.26 -4.39
N ALA A 252 3.53 -19.90 -4.36
CA ALA A 252 3.63 -21.34 -4.17
C ALA A 252 3.03 -21.77 -2.82
N ASN A 253 3.38 -21.08 -1.72
CA ASN A 253 2.86 -21.37 -0.39
C ASN A 253 1.33 -21.18 -0.28
N VAL A 254 0.78 -20.15 -0.92
CA VAL A 254 -0.67 -19.92 -0.97
C VAL A 254 -1.40 -21.08 -1.67
N LEU A 255 -0.88 -21.55 -2.81
CA LEU A 255 -1.45 -22.70 -3.50
C LEU A 255 -1.34 -23.98 -2.66
N LEU A 256 -0.21 -24.22 -2.00
CA LEU A 256 -0.03 -25.36 -1.11
C LEU A 256 -0.97 -25.33 0.10
N SER A 257 -1.42 -24.13 0.53
CA SER A 257 -2.31 -23.98 1.69
C SER A 257 -3.79 -23.93 1.34
N ASN A 258 -4.16 -23.34 0.19
CA ASN A 258 -5.55 -23.01 -0.17
C ASN A 258 -5.98 -23.61 -1.51
N GLY A 259 -5.10 -24.33 -2.21
CA GLY A 259 -5.42 -24.96 -3.49
C GLY A 259 -5.96 -23.98 -4.54
N PHE A 260 -6.95 -24.41 -5.31
CA PHE A 260 -7.58 -23.61 -6.37
C PHE A 260 -8.42 -22.44 -5.86
N GLU A 261 -8.94 -22.48 -4.61
CA GLU A 261 -9.68 -21.36 -4.02
C GLU A 261 -8.82 -20.10 -3.91
N ALA A 262 -7.50 -20.24 -3.75
CA ALA A 262 -6.58 -19.12 -3.78
C ALA A 262 -6.61 -18.37 -5.13
N ILE A 263 -6.66 -19.09 -6.25
CA ILE A 263 -6.71 -18.49 -7.60
C ILE A 263 -8.04 -17.74 -7.79
N LYS A 264 -9.12 -18.30 -7.32
CA LYS A 264 -10.46 -17.69 -7.38
C LYS A 264 -10.53 -16.41 -6.55
N THR A 265 -10.00 -16.46 -5.33
CA THR A 265 -9.90 -15.29 -4.43
C THR A 265 -9.01 -14.21 -5.03
N ALA A 266 -7.86 -14.56 -5.62
CA ALA A 266 -6.99 -13.62 -6.34
C ALA A 266 -7.72 -12.97 -7.52
N GLY A 267 -8.44 -13.76 -8.33
CA GLY A 267 -9.25 -13.28 -9.44
C GLY A 267 -10.33 -12.29 -9.00
N LEU A 268 -11.06 -12.61 -7.93
CA LEU A 268 -12.05 -11.73 -7.33
C LEU A 268 -11.40 -10.42 -6.84
N PHE A 269 -10.27 -10.50 -6.15
CA PHE A 269 -9.56 -9.31 -5.66
C PHE A 269 -9.13 -8.40 -6.82
N ILE A 270 -8.55 -8.97 -7.90
CA ILE A 270 -8.20 -8.23 -9.12
C ILE A 270 -9.43 -7.54 -9.68
N MET A 271 -10.53 -8.28 -9.86
CA MET A 271 -11.78 -7.72 -10.40
C MET A 271 -12.26 -6.52 -9.56
N LEU A 272 -12.28 -6.65 -8.23
CA LEU A 272 -12.74 -5.58 -7.34
C LEU A 272 -11.83 -4.34 -7.40
N ILE A 273 -10.52 -4.50 -7.53
CA ILE A 273 -9.59 -3.38 -7.71
C ILE A 273 -9.87 -2.61 -9.01
N TYR A 274 -10.13 -3.31 -10.12
CA TYR A 274 -10.46 -2.65 -11.38
C TYR A 274 -11.83 -1.99 -11.35
N ILE A 275 -12.83 -2.61 -10.74
CA ILE A 275 -14.15 -2.01 -10.49
C ILE A 275 -14.00 -0.74 -9.64
N ALA A 276 -13.22 -0.81 -8.55
CA ALA A 276 -12.94 0.34 -7.69
C ALA A 276 -12.28 1.49 -8.46
N MET A 277 -11.33 1.20 -9.37
CA MET A 277 -10.70 2.20 -10.23
C MET A 277 -11.75 2.92 -11.10
N PHE A 278 -12.63 2.18 -11.79
CA PHE A 278 -13.66 2.78 -12.65
C PHE A 278 -14.67 3.60 -11.87
N ILE A 279 -15.12 3.10 -10.71
CA ILE A 279 -16.03 3.86 -9.84
C ILE A 279 -15.32 5.13 -9.32
N MET A 280 -14.04 5.05 -8.94
CA MET A 280 -13.27 6.23 -8.51
C MET A 280 -13.10 7.26 -9.63
N PHE A 281 -12.94 6.85 -10.89
CA PHE A 281 -12.98 7.80 -12.00
C PHE A 281 -14.35 8.50 -12.10
N GLY A 282 -15.45 7.76 -11.89
CA GLY A 282 -16.80 8.35 -11.77
C GLY A 282 -16.89 9.34 -10.62
N VAL A 283 -16.34 9.01 -9.44
CA VAL A 283 -16.26 9.93 -8.28
C VAL A 283 -15.47 11.19 -8.63
N HIS A 284 -14.32 11.07 -9.28
CA HIS A 284 -13.54 12.21 -9.72
C HIS A 284 -14.33 13.11 -10.69
N PHE A 285 -15.11 12.52 -11.60
CA PHE A 285 -16.00 13.27 -12.50
C PHE A 285 -17.10 14.00 -11.73
N LEU A 286 -17.70 13.38 -10.73
CA LEU A 286 -18.71 14.01 -9.87
C LEU A 286 -18.10 15.15 -9.06
N LEU A 287 -16.90 14.99 -8.49
CA LEU A 287 -16.20 16.03 -7.76
C LEU A 287 -15.90 17.24 -8.65
N LEU A 288 -15.46 17.03 -9.88
CA LEU A 288 -15.23 18.10 -10.85
C LEU A 288 -16.54 18.78 -11.28
N ALA A 289 -17.59 18.00 -11.53
CA ALA A 289 -18.93 18.53 -11.87
C ALA A 289 -19.48 19.41 -10.73
N SER A 290 -19.30 18.99 -9.47
CA SER A 290 -19.71 19.79 -8.30
C SER A 290 -19.00 21.16 -8.23
N GLN A 291 -17.79 21.27 -8.82
CA GLN A 291 -17.05 22.52 -8.95
C GLN A 291 -17.39 23.30 -10.24
N GLY A 292 -18.39 22.85 -11.01
CA GLY A 292 -18.78 23.45 -12.28
C GLY A 292 -17.72 23.29 -13.39
N LEU A 293 -16.94 22.21 -13.33
CA LEU A 293 -15.96 21.83 -14.37
C LEU A 293 -16.52 20.67 -15.21
N ASN A 294 -16.29 20.69 -16.52
CA ASN A 294 -16.81 19.68 -17.43
C ASN A 294 -16.01 18.35 -17.33
N PRO A 295 -16.61 17.26 -16.83
CA PRO A 295 -15.92 15.99 -16.65
C PRO A 295 -15.44 15.35 -17.95
N ILE A 296 -16.16 15.55 -19.08
CA ILE A 296 -15.81 14.94 -20.36
C ILE A 296 -14.54 15.59 -20.91
N LYS A 297 -14.40 16.92 -20.78
CA LYS A 297 -13.17 17.62 -21.15
C LYS A 297 -12.00 17.18 -20.28
N TYR A 298 -12.25 16.98 -18.98
CA TYR A 298 -11.26 16.41 -18.07
C TYR A 298 -10.80 15.04 -18.54
N ALA A 299 -11.73 14.10 -18.79
CA ALA A 299 -11.39 12.76 -19.24
C ALA A 299 -10.53 12.75 -20.50
N LYS A 300 -10.93 13.51 -21.51
CA LYS A 300 -10.17 13.59 -22.80
C LYS A 300 -8.73 14.09 -22.60
N LYS A 301 -8.54 15.11 -21.79
CA LYS A 301 -7.22 15.72 -21.57
C LYS A 301 -6.35 14.92 -20.58
N ALA A 302 -6.96 14.25 -19.59
CA ALA A 302 -6.27 13.46 -18.58
C ALA A 302 -5.93 12.04 -19.05
N PHE A 303 -6.66 11.48 -20.02
CA PHE A 303 -6.52 10.10 -20.48
C PHE A 303 -5.07 9.68 -20.80
N PRO A 304 -4.26 10.47 -21.55
CA PRO A 304 -2.87 10.12 -21.82
C PRO A 304 -2.02 10.00 -20.53
N VAL A 305 -2.32 10.84 -19.51
CA VAL A 305 -1.62 10.81 -18.22
C VAL A 305 -2.00 9.56 -17.45
N TRP A 306 -3.28 9.19 -17.45
CA TRP A 306 -3.75 7.94 -16.80
C TRP A 306 -3.15 6.71 -17.46
N LEU A 307 -3.08 6.67 -18.79
CA LEU A 307 -2.50 5.56 -19.52
C LEU A 307 -1.00 5.41 -19.21
N PHE A 308 -0.28 6.53 -19.11
CA PHE A 308 1.12 6.52 -18.72
C PHE A 308 1.28 6.07 -17.25
N ALA A 309 0.44 6.56 -16.34
CA ALA A 309 0.42 6.14 -14.93
C ALA A 309 0.13 4.63 -14.79
N PHE A 310 -0.87 4.13 -15.52
CA PHE A 310 -1.23 2.72 -15.58
C PHE A 310 -0.04 1.86 -16.04
N SER A 311 0.64 2.28 -17.10
CA SER A 311 1.75 1.51 -17.67
C SER A 311 3.03 1.60 -16.84
N SER A 312 3.35 2.79 -16.29
CA SER A 312 4.56 3.02 -15.50
C SER A 312 4.48 2.49 -14.07
N ARG A 313 3.26 2.37 -13.52
CA ARG A 313 3.00 1.95 -12.13
C ARG A 313 3.74 2.83 -11.12
N SER A 314 3.92 4.09 -11.44
CA SER A 314 4.63 5.06 -10.59
C SER A 314 3.96 6.43 -10.66
N SER A 315 3.30 6.83 -9.58
CA SER A 315 2.71 8.18 -9.46
C SER A 315 3.80 9.26 -9.53
N LEU A 316 4.95 9.04 -8.87
CA LEU A 316 6.10 9.93 -8.92
C LEU A 316 6.72 9.99 -10.34
N GLY A 317 6.83 8.85 -11.02
CA GLY A 317 7.32 8.80 -12.40
C GLY A 317 6.40 9.55 -13.40
N THR A 318 5.10 9.64 -13.06
CA THR A 318 4.09 10.35 -13.87
C THR A 318 4.02 11.85 -13.54
N LEU A 319 4.61 12.30 -12.44
CA LEU A 319 4.50 13.67 -11.93
C LEU A 319 4.85 14.76 -12.99
N PRO A 320 5.94 14.65 -13.77
CA PRO A 320 6.24 15.67 -14.78
C PRO A 320 5.14 15.81 -15.83
N MET A 321 4.54 14.69 -16.27
CA MET A 321 3.44 14.71 -17.23
C MET A 321 2.15 15.24 -16.59
N THR A 322 1.89 14.91 -15.33
CA THR A 322 0.76 15.39 -14.54
C THR A 322 0.80 16.91 -14.41
N THR A 323 1.93 17.47 -13.94
CA THR A 323 2.10 18.91 -13.75
C THR A 323 2.02 19.68 -15.07
N SER A 324 2.69 19.21 -16.12
CA SER A 324 2.62 19.82 -17.46
C SER A 324 1.19 19.82 -18.01
N THR A 325 0.45 18.73 -17.84
CA THR A 325 -0.95 18.63 -18.28
C THR A 325 -1.86 19.57 -17.50
N LEU A 326 -1.70 19.66 -16.17
CA LEU A 326 -2.45 20.59 -15.32
C LEU A 326 -2.22 22.04 -15.75
N GLN A 327 -1.00 22.42 -16.03
CA GLN A 327 -0.66 23.80 -16.42
C GLN A 327 -1.12 24.11 -17.85
N ASN A 328 -0.69 23.30 -18.81
CA ASN A 328 -0.79 23.65 -20.23
C ASN A 328 -2.13 23.25 -20.88
N LYS A 329 -2.78 22.17 -20.36
CA LYS A 329 -4.06 21.70 -20.93
C LYS A 329 -5.27 22.06 -20.08
N PHE A 330 -5.08 22.27 -18.78
CA PHE A 330 -6.17 22.62 -17.89
C PHE A 330 -6.12 24.07 -17.40
N GLY A 331 -5.04 24.79 -17.64
CA GLY A 331 -4.93 26.19 -17.21
C GLY A 331 -4.80 26.38 -15.69
N VAL A 332 -4.29 25.39 -14.99
CA VAL A 332 -4.02 25.50 -13.55
C VAL A 332 -2.76 26.34 -13.33
N ASN A 333 -2.82 27.31 -12.40
CA ASN A 333 -1.65 28.09 -12.02
C ASN A 333 -0.45 27.17 -11.66
N SER A 334 0.74 27.51 -12.14
CA SER A 334 1.95 26.69 -12.02
C SER A 334 2.29 26.31 -10.56
N ALA A 335 2.17 27.26 -9.62
CA ALA A 335 2.45 26.99 -8.21
C ALA A 335 1.47 25.94 -7.62
N ILE A 336 0.17 26.05 -7.95
CA ILE A 336 -0.84 25.09 -7.51
C ILE A 336 -0.64 23.73 -8.16
N ALA A 337 -0.40 23.69 -9.48
CA ALA A 337 -0.18 22.47 -10.22
C ALA A 337 1.02 21.69 -9.66
N ASN A 338 2.16 22.34 -9.48
CA ASN A 338 3.36 21.72 -8.94
C ASN A 338 3.17 21.27 -7.49
N PHE A 339 2.57 22.11 -6.64
CA PHE A 339 2.39 21.84 -5.24
C PHE A 339 1.41 20.68 -5.00
N VAL A 340 0.19 20.77 -5.54
CA VAL A 340 -0.86 19.77 -5.28
C VAL A 340 -0.54 18.44 -5.96
N ALA A 341 -0.01 18.46 -7.19
CA ALA A 341 0.40 17.22 -7.83
C ALA A 341 1.57 16.54 -7.09
N SER A 342 2.56 17.29 -6.61
CA SER A 342 3.68 16.72 -5.84
C SER A 342 3.21 16.09 -4.54
N ILE A 343 2.36 16.77 -3.76
CA ILE A 343 1.78 16.19 -2.53
C ILE A 343 0.89 15.00 -2.88
N GLY A 344 0.05 15.09 -3.89
CA GLY A 344 -0.86 14.01 -4.32
C GLY A 344 -0.14 12.76 -4.85
N THR A 345 1.17 12.83 -5.15
CA THR A 345 1.98 11.62 -5.46
C THR A 345 2.55 10.93 -4.22
N THR A 346 2.44 11.55 -3.05
CA THR A 346 2.98 11.03 -1.78
C THR A 346 1.96 10.99 -0.65
N THR A 347 0.78 11.57 -0.85
CA THR A 347 -0.26 11.69 0.17
C THR A 347 -1.62 11.47 -0.47
N GLY A 348 -2.51 10.76 0.21
CA GLY A 348 -3.89 10.59 -0.22
C GLY A 348 -4.05 9.83 -1.54
N LEU A 349 -3.25 8.81 -1.74
CA LEU A 349 -3.26 7.94 -2.91
C LEU A 349 -4.54 7.09 -2.92
N ASN A 350 -5.54 7.48 -3.68
CA ASN A 350 -6.87 6.85 -3.69
C ASN A 350 -6.83 5.33 -3.93
N GLY A 351 -5.95 4.88 -4.82
CA GLY A 351 -5.75 3.47 -5.10
C GLY A 351 -4.93 2.77 -4.03
N CYS A 352 -3.70 3.26 -3.79
CA CYS A 352 -2.73 2.59 -2.93
C CYS A 352 -3.00 2.77 -1.43
N ALA A 353 -3.59 3.90 -1.02
CA ALA A 353 -3.86 4.23 0.38
C ALA A 353 -5.36 4.28 0.72
N GLY A 354 -6.24 4.33 -0.29
CA GLY A 354 -7.69 4.33 -0.12
C GLY A 354 -8.29 2.94 -0.26
N TYR A 355 -8.82 2.59 -1.45
CA TYR A 355 -9.61 1.38 -1.62
C TYR A 355 -8.81 0.07 -1.49
N PHE A 356 -7.53 0.04 -1.87
CA PHE A 356 -6.74 -1.19 -1.78
C PHE A 356 -6.55 -1.67 -0.33
N PRO A 357 -6.02 -0.85 0.61
CA PRO A 357 -5.86 -1.30 1.99
C PRO A 357 -7.21 -1.51 2.69
N ALA A 358 -8.27 -0.83 2.27
CA ALA A 358 -9.62 -1.07 2.77
C ALA A 358 -10.16 -2.46 2.32
N LEU A 359 -9.98 -2.84 1.05
CA LEU A 359 -10.27 -4.19 0.56
C LEU A 359 -9.44 -5.25 1.29
N ALA A 360 -8.15 -4.99 1.54
CA ALA A 360 -7.28 -5.90 2.29
C ALA A 360 -7.75 -6.06 3.75
N ALA A 361 -8.22 -4.98 4.39
CA ALA A 361 -8.79 -5.01 5.73
C ALA A 361 -10.07 -5.87 5.79
N VAL A 362 -10.97 -5.69 4.82
CA VAL A 362 -12.21 -6.50 4.72
C VAL A 362 -11.88 -7.97 4.45
N PHE A 363 -10.91 -8.24 3.55
CA PHE A 363 -10.43 -9.59 3.28
C PHE A 363 -9.96 -10.28 4.56
N VAL A 364 -9.10 -9.64 5.35
CA VAL A 364 -8.61 -10.20 6.61
C VAL A 364 -9.72 -10.34 7.63
N ALA A 365 -10.65 -9.37 7.73
CA ALA A 365 -11.77 -9.43 8.65
C ALA A 365 -12.68 -10.65 8.35
N PHE A 366 -13.05 -10.88 7.10
CA PHE A 366 -13.84 -12.05 6.73
C PHE A 366 -13.08 -13.35 6.90
N ALA A 367 -11.80 -13.40 6.49
CA ALA A 367 -10.96 -14.56 6.68
C ALA A 367 -10.79 -14.92 8.18
N THR A 368 -10.80 -13.95 9.09
CA THR A 368 -10.74 -14.18 10.55
C THR A 368 -12.13 -14.27 11.20
N HIS A 369 -13.21 -14.34 10.42
CA HIS A 369 -14.60 -14.33 10.91
C HIS A 369 -14.92 -13.14 11.83
N THR A 370 -14.25 -12.00 11.60
CA THR A 370 -14.48 -10.77 12.35
C THR A 370 -15.67 -10.02 11.76
N HIS A 371 -16.64 -9.67 12.58
CA HIS A 371 -17.80 -8.90 12.16
C HIS A 371 -17.43 -7.45 11.81
N ILE A 372 -17.82 -6.99 10.64
CA ILE A 372 -17.59 -5.61 10.19
C ILE A 372 -18.79 -4.76 10.61
N ASP A 373 -18.68 -4.13 11.77
CA ASP A 373 -19.65 -3.15 12.25
C ASP A 373 -19.32 -1.73 11.76
N PHE A 374 -20.21 -0.77 12.02
CA PHE A 374 -20.00 0.63 11.65
C PHE A 374 -18.70 1.22 12.26
N THR A 375 -18.37 0.83 13.49
CA THR A 375 -17.17 1.30 14.19
C THR A 375 -15.91 0.80 13.51
N PHE A 376 -15.90 -0.45 13.10
CA PHE A 376 -14.78 -1.03 12.37
C PHE A 376 -14.62 -0.41 10.98
N ALA A 377 -15.71 -0.20 10.26
CA ALA A 377 -15.70 0.49 8.99
C ALA A 377 -15.16 1.92 9.13
N LEU A 378 -15.58 2.66 10.17
CA LEU A 378 -15.07 3.99 10.46
C LEU A 378 -13.57 3.97 10.77
N MET A 379 -13.07 2.98 11.53
CA MET A 379 -11.64 2.82 11.78
C MET A 379 -10.87 2.57 10.50
N ILE A 380 -11.34 1.73 9.59
CA ILE A 380 -10.69 1.52 8.28
C ILE A 380 -10.55 2.85 7.54
N VAL A 381 -11.63 3.66 7.46
CA VAL A 381 -11.58 4.97 6.79
C VAL A 381 -10.59 5.91 7.48
N LEU A 382 -10.61 6.01 8.81
CA LEU A 382 -9.68 6.85 9.56
C LEU A 382 -8.22 6.43 9.36
N VAL A 383 -7.94 5.13 9.45
CA VAL A 383 -6.59 4.61 9.22
C VAL A 383 -6.13 4.85 7.78
N ALA A 384 -7.01 4.68 6.79
CA ALA A 384 -6.71 4.98 5.39
C ALA A 384 -6.34 6.45 5.19
N VAL A 385 -7.16 7.37 5.69
CA VAL A 385 -6.95 8.82 5.55
C VAL A 385 -5.67 9.26 6.25
N ILE A 386 -5.51 8.89 7.53
CA ILE A 386 -4.35 9.31 8.34
C ILE A 386 -3.08 8.60 7.86
N GLY A 387 -3.15 7.29 7.63
CA GLY A 387 -2.02 6.50 7.13
C GLY A 387 -1.54 6.94 5.75
N SER A 388 -2.44 7.49 4.92
CA SER A 388 -2.10 7.99 3.58
C SER A 388 -1.10 9.15 3.59
N LEU A 389 -0.98 9.86 4.71
CA LEU A 389 0.00 10.96 4.86
C LEU A 389 1.46 10.46 4.85
N GLY A 390 1.69 9.19 5.16
CA GLY A 390 3.03 8.59 5.27
C GLY A 390 3.42 7.66 4.11
N ILE A 391 2.68 7.66 2.99
CA ILE A 391 2.88 6.70 1.91
C ILE A 391 3.43 7.42 0.67
N ALA A 392 4.61 7.01 0.18
CA ALA A 392 5.17 7.54 -1.06
C ALA A 392 4.63 6.81 -2.30
N GLY A 393 4.37 7.53 -3.39
CA GLY A 393 3.86 6.98 -4.67
C GLY A 393 4.91 6.26 -5.51
N VAL A 394 5.60 5.29 -4.92
CA VAL A 394 6.61 4.43 -5.58
C VAL A 394 6.11 2.99 -5.67
N PRO A 395 6.61 2.17 -6.61
CA PRO A 395 6.25 0.76 -6.67
C PRO A 395 6.46 0.05 -5.34
N GLY A 396 5.49 -0.76 -4.90
CA GLY A 396 5.52 -1.46 -3.61
C GLY A 396 5.00 -0.66 -2.40
N SER A 397 4.64 0.62 -2.57
CA SER A 397 4.08 1.44 -1.50
C SER A 397 2.75 0.91 -0.96
N ALA A 398 1.99 0.20 -1.78
CA ALA A 398 0.73 -0.41 -1.38
C ALA A 398 0.92 -1.50 -0.31
N THR A 399 2.02 -2.25 -0.36
CA THR A 399 2.39 -3.22 0.70
C THR A 399 2.52 -2.52 2.05
N MET A 400 3.14 -1.33 2.06
CA MET A 400 3.25 -0.51 3.27
C MET A 400 1.89 0.03 3.71
N ALA A 401 1.05 0.47 2.77
CA ALA A 401 -0.31 0.92 3.06
C ALA A 401 -1.15 -0.19 3.72
N ALA A 402 -1.07 -1.41 3.19
CA ALA A 402 -1.74 -2.57 3.78
C ALA A 402 -1.19 -2.91 5.17
N SER A 403 0.13 -2.80 5.38
CA SER A 403 0.74 -3.02 6.70
C SER A 403 0.27 -1.96 7.72
N ILE A 404 0.26 -0.68 7.33
CA ILE A 404 -0.25 0.42 8.15
C ILE A 404 -1.73 0.19 8.47
N MET A 405 -2.52 -0.21 7.48
CA MET A 405 -3.94 -0.50 7.66
C MET A 405 -4.16 -1.61 8.68
N LEU A 406 -3.56 -2.77 8.47
CA LEU A 406 -3.76 -3.92 9.37
C LEU A 406 -3.25 -3.62 10.79
N ALA A 407 -2.09 -2.97 10.93
CA ALA A 407 -1.61 -2.56 12.25
C ALA A 407 -2.56 -1.55 12.91
N GLY A 408 -3.08 -0.57 12.15
CA GLY A 408 -4.00 0.45 12.64
C GLY A 408 -5.37 -0.08 13.10
N ILE A 409 -5.84 -1.19 12.51
CA ILE A 409 -7.11 -1.83 12.89
C ILE A 409 -6.93 -3.04 13.82
N GLY A 410 -5.70 -3.31 14.28
CA GLY A 410 -5.41 -4.38 15.24
C GLY A 410 -5.12 -5.76 14.63
N PHE A 411 -4.93 -5.85 13.30
CA PHE A 411 -4.62 -7.09 12.57
C PHE A 411 -3.16 -7.16 12.08
N GLY A 412 -2.23 -6.47 12.74
CA GLY A 412 -0.81 -6.43 12.32
C GLY A 412 -0.18 -7.82 12.19
N ASN A 413 -0.53 -8.77 13.07
CA ASN A 413 -0.04 -10.15 13.03
C ASN A 413 -0.57 -10.95 11.83
N ASN A 414 -1.73 -10.57 11.29
CA ASN A 414 -2.37 -11.23 10.15
C ASN A 414 -1.85 -10.74 8.79
N PHE A 415 -0.78 -9.93 8.76
CA PHE A 415 -0.23 -9.41 7.51
C PHE A 415 0.22 -10.52 6.53
N VAL A 416 0.64 -11.67 7.03
CA VAL A 416 1.03 -12.83 6.22
C VAL A 416 -0.14 -13.33 5.37
N MET A 417 -1.39 -13.16 5.81
CA MET A 417 -2.60 -13.53 5.05
C MET A 417 -2.73 -12.75 3.74
N LEU A 418 -2.09 -11.58 3.64
CA LEU A 418 -2.02 -10.80 2.40
C LEU A 418 -1.01 -11.34 1.38
N SER A 419 -0.33 -12.46 1.64
CA SER A 419 0.68 -13.03 0.72
C SER A 419 0.13 -13.22 -0.69
N LEU A 420 -1.12 -13.71 -0.81
CA LEU A 420 -1.83 -13.84 -2.09
C LEU A 420 -1.98 -12.49 -2.80
N ILE A 421 -2.45 -11.47 -2.06
CA ILE A 421 -2.71 -10.13 -2.58
C ILE A 421 -1.40 -9.45 -2.99
N LEU A 422 -0.33 -9.65 -2.22
CA LEU A 422 1.00 -9.13 -2.54
C LEU A 422 1.60 -9.82 -3.77
N ALA A 423 1.29 -11.09 -3.99
CA ALA A 423 1.75 -11.82 -5.17
C ALA A 423 1.14 -11.29 -6.47
N ILE A 424 -0.13 -10.88 -6.46
CA ILE A 424 -0.82 -10.29 -7.62
C ILE A 424 -0.60 -8.78 -7.78
N ASP A 425 0.20 -8.17 -6.90
CA ASP A 425 0.50 -6.71 -6.92
C ASP A 425 0.86 -6.16 -8.31
N PRO A 426 1.65 -6.84 -9.16
CA PRO A 426 1.97 -6.35 -10.50
C PRO A 426 0.76 -6.04 -11.37
N ILE A 427 -0.33 -6.76 -11.19
CA ILE A 427 -1.55 -6.62 -11.99
C ILE A 427 -2.42 -5.50 -11.41
N ILE A 428 -2.61 -5.48 -10.10
CA ILE A 428 -3.50 -4.53 -9.45
C ILE A 428 -2.89 -3.13 -9.29
N ASP A 429 -1.57 -3.02 -9.27
CA ASP A 429 -0.86 -1.74 -9.13
C ASP A 429 -1.07 -0.78 -10.32
N MET A 430 -1.30 -1.33 -11.51
CA MET A 430 -1.62 -0.55 -12.72
C MET A 430 -2.89 0.28 -12.50
N ALA A 431 -3.96 -0.36 -12.06
CA ALA A 431 -5.26 0.27 -11.80
C ALA A 431 -5.16 1.29 -10.64
N ARG A 432 -4.47 0.92 -9.56
CA ARG A 432 -4.28 1.79 -8.39
C ARG A 432 -3.52 3.06 -8.76
N THR A 433 -2.45 2.94 -9.54
CA THR A 433 -1.62 4.09 -9.95
C THR A 433 -2.39 5.05 -10.85
N ALA A 434 -3.17 4.54 -11.80
CA ALA A 434 -4.03 5.38 -12.64
C ALA A 434 -5.05 6.17 -11.79
N SER A 435 -5.66 5.52 -10.80
CA SER A 435 -6.59 6.14 -9.85
C SER A 435 -5.91 7.19 -8.96
N ASN A 436 -4.69 6.91 -8.47
CA ASN A 436 -3.90 7.87 -7.68
C ASN A 436 -3.64 9.17 -8.45
N VAL A 437 -3.17 9.04 -9.69
CA VAL A 437 -2.85 10.20 -10.53
C VAL A 437 -4.11 10.98 -10.90
N SER A 438 -5.21 10.30 -11.21
CA SER A 438 -6.51 10.95 -11.44
C SER A 438 -6.98 11.72 -10.20
N GLY A 439 -6.87 11.15 -9.01
CA GLY A 439 -7.21 11.81 -7.75
C GLY A 439 -6.36 13.05 -7.47
N ALA A 440 -5.05 12.97 -7.69
CA ALA A 440 -4.15 14.12 -7.56
C ALA A 440 -4.51 15.25 -8.55
N MET A 441 -4.81 14.92 -9.82
CA MET A 441 -5.24 15.89 -10.83
C MET A 441 -6.59 16.53 -10.46
N THR A 442 -7.55 15.74 -10.02
CA THR A 442 -8.86 16.22 -9.56
C THR A 442 -8.72 17.17 -8.38
N SER A 443 -7.91 16.81 -7.39
CA SER A 443 -7.64 17.64 -6.22
C SER A 443 -6.97 18.97 -6.61
N ALA A 444 -6.04 18.94 -7.57
CA ALA A 444 -5.39 20.15 -8.09
C ALA A 444 -6.39 21.08 -8.80
N LEU A 445 -7.29 20.53 -9.60
CA LEU A 445 -8.33 21.28 -10.32
C LEU A 445 -9.36 21.88 -9.35
N CYS A 446 -9.83 21.12 -8.37
CA CYS A 446 -10.76 21.62 -7.34
C CYS A 446 -10.09 22.72 -6.50
N THR A 447 -8.82 22.56 -6.13
CA THR A 447 -8.05 23.57 -5.41
C THR A 447 -7.89 24.84 -6.22
N ALA A 448 -7.47 24.72 -7.49
CA ALA A 448 -7.30 25.87 -8.37
C ALA A 448 -8.63 26.64 -8.60
N LYS A 449 -9.73 25.89 -8.71
CA LYS A 449 -11.07 26.48 -8.86
C LYS A 449 -11.47 27.26 -7.61
N ASN A 450 -11.28 26.67 -6.42
CA ASN A 450 -11.65 27.30 -5.15
C ASN A 450 -10.80 28.55 -4.85
N LEU A 451 -9.53 28.55 -5.28
CA LEU A 451 -8.61 29.69 -5.15
C LEU A 451 -8.71 30.69 -6.30
N LYS A 452 -9.66 30.52 -7.24
CA LYS A 452 -9.84 31.37 -8.43
C LYS A 452 -8.57 31.48 -9.30
N ALA A 453 -7.76 30.46 -9.33
CA ALA A 453 -6.48 30.37 -10.01
C ALA A 453 -6.51 29.32 -11.16
N LEU A 454 -7.66 29.12 -11.77
CA LEU A 454 -7.91 28.27 -12.94
C LEU A 454 -8.31 29.14 -14.13
N ASP A 455 -7.58 29.02 -15.25
CA ASP A 455 -7.97 29.59 -16.52
C ASP A 455 -9.06 28.72 -17.18
N LYS A 456 -10.29 29.28 -17.22
CA LYS A 456 -11.45 28.55 -17.74
C LYS A 456 -11.44 28.46 -19.28
N GLU A 457 -10.76 29.34 -19.98
CA GLU A 457 -10.68 29.32 -21.45
C GLU A 457 -9.81 28.14 -21.87
N ILE A 458 -8.62 28.02 -21.25
CA ILE A 458 -7.73 26.86 -21.45
C ILE A 458 -8.41 25.57 -21.02
N TYR A 459 -9.16 25.56 -19.89
CA TYR A 459 -9.88 24.36 -19.47
C TYR A 459 -10.92 23.93 -20.50
N ASN A 460 -11.61 24.89 -21.11
CA ASN A 460 -12.72 24.65 -22.03
C ASN A 460 -12.33 24.52 -23.50
N SER A 461 -11.10 24.90 -23.88
CA SER A 461 -10.55 24.61 -25.21
C SER A 461 -10.33 23.12 -25.41
#